data_0039d96fe75dd75c75b8e7b6ba75ef2b
#
_entry.id   0039d96fe75dd75c75b8e7b6ba75ef2b
#
_cell.length_a   1.000
_cell.length_b   1.000
_cell.length_c   1.000
_cell.angle_alpha   90.00
_cell.angle_beta   90.00
_cell.angle_gamma   90.00
#
_symmetry.space_group_name_H-M   'P 1'
#
loop_
_entity.id
_entity.type
_entity.pdbx_description
1 polymer ?
#
loop_
_entity_poly.entity_id
_entity_poly.type
_entity_poly.pdbx_seq_one_letter_code
_entity_poly.pdbx_strand_id
1 'polypeptide(L)'
;ASDVYKRQVWYVPGGQSTIGILLKDANARYIFSDDQHSGSLPMSPEQILAKGSQVDVWAFKYFGGAPLSQVQLLQEYDGYKALAAFSRGNIYQVDTSTVPYFELTSFHPELLLREFIILAHGERFGKLRFYKK
;
A
#
# COMPACT_ATOMS: atom_id res chain seq x y z
N ALA A 1 16.39 -14.15 -19.58
CA ALA A 1 15.98 -13.27 -20.67
C ALA A 1 14.49 -12.94 -20.57
N SER A 2 13.65 -13.94 -20.31
CA SER A 2 12.20 -13.70 -20.19
C SER A 2 11.86 -12.76 -19.02
N ASP A 3 12.68 -12.74 -17.98
CA ASP A 3 12.42 -11.94 -16.79
C ASP A 3 12.56 -10.44 -17.05
N VAL A 4 13.31 -10.07 -18.08
CA VAL A 4 13.44 -8.66 -18.49
C VAL A 4 12.09 -8.08 -18.86
N TYR A 5 11.20 -8.91 -19.36
CA TYR A 5 9.88 -8.48 -19.82
C TYR A 5 8.78 -8.70 -18.79
N LYS A 6 9.10 -9.34 -17.67
CA LYS A 6 8.15 -9.51 -16.57
C LYS A 6 8.07 -8.21 -15.81
N ARG A 7 7.07 -7.44 -16.15
CA ARG A 7 6.81 -6.20 -15.43
C ARG A 7 6.02 -6.52 -14.19
N GLN A 8 6.47 -5.98 -13.09
CA GLN A 8 5.67 -6.01 -11.89
C GLN A 8 4.45 -5.12 -12.08
N VAL A 9 3.29 -5.65 -11.73
CA VAL A 9 2.04 -4.89 -11.73
C VAL A 9 1.55 -4.84 -10.30
N TRP A 10 1.34 -3.63 -9.82
CA TRP A 10 0.71 -3.41 -8.54
C TRP A 10 -0.76 -3.13 -8.74
N TYR A 11 -1.60 -3.83 -7.99
CA TYR A 11 -3.03 -3.54 -7.96
C TYR A 11 -3.30 -2.61 -6.80
N VAL A 12 -3.62 -1.36 -7.11
CA VAL A 12 -3.88 -0.33 -6.11
C VAL A 12 -5.37 -0.07 -6.01
N PRO A 13 -5.88 0.32 -4.84
CA PRO A 13 -7.30 0.61 -4.69
C PRO A 13 -7.73 1.76 -5.60
N GLY A 14 -8.83 1.58 -6.32
CA GLY A 14 -9.48 2.69 -7.01
C GLY A 14 -9.98 3.73 -6.02
N GLY A 15 -10.15 4.96 -6.47
CA GLY A 15 -10.57 6.05 -5.60
C GLY A 15 -11.97 5.84 -5.00
N GLN A 16 -12.83 5.11 -5.69
CA GLN A 16 -14.18 4.81 -5.23
C GLN A 16 -14.33 3.36 -4.73
N SER A 17 -13.22 2.65 -4.55
CA SER A 17 -13.24 1.32 -3.95
C SER A 17 -13.49 1.41 -2.44
N THR A 18 -13.82 0.27 -1.83
CA THR A 18 -14.01 0.21 -0.38
C THR A 18 -12.77 0.74 0.36
N ILE A 19 -11.59 0.29 -0.05
CA ILE A 19 -10.33 0.75 0.56
C ILE A 19 -10.09 2.23 0.27
N GLY A 20 -10.35 2.69 -0.97
CA GLY A 20 -10.22 4.10 -1.33
C GLY A 20 -11.09 4.99 -0.46
N ILE A 21 -12.32 4.56 -0.18
CA ILE A 21 -13.26 5.28 0.69
C ILE A 21 -12.75 5.29 2.13
N LEU A 22 -12.22 4.16 2.62
CA LEU A 22 -11.64 4.11 3.97
C LEU A 22 -10.45 5.05 4.11
N LEU A 23 -9.60 5.13 3.09
CA LEU A 23 -8.47 6.06 3.09
C LEU A 23 -8.94 7.51 3.15
N LYS A 24 -10.01 7.83 2.43
CA LYS A 24 -10.63 9.15 2.49
C LYS A 24 -11.18 9.44 3.89
N ASP A 25 -11.88 8.46 4.47
CA ASP A 25 -12.43 8.60 5.83
C ASP A 25 -11.33 8.74 6.87
N ALA A 26 -10.17 8.14 6.63
CA ALA A 26 -9.00 8.29 7.49
C ALA A 26 -8.30 9.65 7.29
N ASN A 27 -8.80 10.47 6.38
CA ASN A 27 -8.18 11.73 5.98
C ASN A 27 -6.73 11.53 5.49
N ALA A 28 -6.48 10.43 4.81
CA ALA A 28 -5.21 10.14 4.18
C ALA A 28 -5.18 10.75 2.78
N ARG A 29 -4.00 11.23 2.38
CA ARG A 29 -3.80 11.76 1.03
C ARG A 29 -3.40 10.61 0.11
N TYR A 30 -4.40 9.93 -0.44
CA TYR A 30 -4.17 8.83 -1.35
C TYR A 30 -3.94 9.37 -2.77
N ILE A 31 -2.86 8.93 -3.42
CA ILE A 31 -2.45 9.47 -4.73
C ILE A 31 -3.44 9.18 -5.84
N PHE A 32 -4.28 8.16 -5.70
CA PHE A 32 -5.33 7.83 -6.67
C PHE A 32 -6.73 8.18 -6.17
N SER A 33 -6.84 9.11 -5.23
CA SER A 33 -8.13 9.48 -4.64
C SER A 33 -9.12 10.06 -5.66
N ASP A 34 -8.61 10.69 -6.72
CA ASP A 34 -9.44 11.27 -7.77
C ASP A 34 -9.92 10.25 -8.79
N ASP A 35 -9.41 9.03 -8.73
CA ASP A 35 -9.85 7.96 -9.61
C ASP A 35 -11.28 7.57 -9.30
N GLN A 36 -12.07 7.30 -10.34
CA GLN A 36 -13.50 7.01 -10.19
C GLN A 36 -13.83 5.52 -10.23
N HIS A 37 -12.82 4.65 -10.28
CA HIS A 37 -13.05 3.22 -10.29
C HIS A 37 -13.40 2.70 -8.90
N SER A 38 -14.33 1.74 -8.86
CA SER A 38 -14.74 1.06 -7.62
C SER A 38 -13.93 -0.20 -7.33
N GLY A 39 -13.11 -0.65 -8.28
CA GLY A 39 -12.24 -1.81 -8.14
C GLY A 39 -10.78 -1.42 -8.01
N SER A 40 -9.90 -2.38 -8.25
CA SER A 40 -8.46 -2.16 -8.24
C SER A 40 -7.96 -1.63 -9.57
N LEU A 41 -6.89 -0.85 -9.52
CA LEU A 41 -6.22 -0.32 -10.69
C LEU A 41 -4.88 -1.03 -10.88
N PRO A 42 -4.57 -1.54 -12.08
CA PRO A 42 -3.24 -2.05 -12.37
C PRO A 42 -2.29 -0.89 -12.64
N MET A 43 -1.18 -0.85 -11.90
CA MET A 43 -0.17 0.20 -12.04
C MET A 43 1.21 -0.43 -12.16
N SER A 44 2.01 0.07 -13.11
CA SER A 44 3.42 -0.28 -13.19
C SER A 44 4.21 0.46 -12.11
N PRO A 45 5.41 -0.02 -11.75
CA PRO A 45 6.28 0.72 -10.83
C PRO A 45 6.57 2.14 -11.31
N GLU A 46 6.72 2.34 -12.61
CA GLU A 46 6.98 3.66 -13.18
C GLU A 46 5.80 4.62 -12.98
N GLN A 47 4.57 4.11 -13.11
CA GLN A 47 3.37 4.90 -12.88
C GLN A 47 3.23 5.28 -11.41
N ILE A 48 3.56 4.33 -10.51
CA ILE A 48 3.55 4.59 -9.07
C ILE A 48 4.58 5.66 -8.73
N LEU A 49 5.80 5.54 -9.27
CA LEU A 49 6.86 6.52 -9.04
C LEU A 49 6.47 7.90 -9.57
N ALA A 50 5.86 7.95 -10.75
CA ALA A 50 5.46 9.22 -11.36
C ALA A 50 4.48 10.00 -10.49
N LYS A 51 3.56 9.32 -9.82
CA LYS A 51 2.57 9.95 -8.95
C LYS A 51 2.96 10.00 -7.49
N GLY A 52 3.74 9.03 -7.04
CA GLY A 52 3.98 8.78 -5.63
C GLY A 52 5.33 9.19 -5.10
N SER A 53 6.17 9.86 -5.88
CA SER A 53 7.54 10.16 -5.46
C SER A 53 7.62 10.94 -4.15
N GLN A 54 6.65 11.79 -3.85
CA GLN A 54 6.62 12.64 -2.65
C GLN A 54 5.77 12.07 -1.52
N VAL A 55 5.20 10.88 -1.70
CA VAL A 55 4.34 10.26 -0.68
C VAL A 55 5.19 9.78 0.49
N ASP A 56 4.72 10.00 1.71
CA ASP A 56 5.46 9.70 2.93
C ASP A 56 5.41 8.24 3.34
N VAL A 57 4.36 7.52 2.96
CA VAL A 57 4.09 6.15 3.42
C VAL A 57 3.71 5.28 2.24
N TRP A 58 4.30 4.09 2.20
CA TRP A 58 3.93 3.04 1.25
C TRP A 58 3.50 1.81 2.05
N ALA A 59 2.25 1.40 1.86
CA ALA A 59 1.71 0.21 2.51
C ALA A 59 1.19 -0.76 1.43
N PHE A 60 1.56 -2.03 1.54
CA PHE A 60 1.11 -3.02 0.56
C PHE A 60 0.81 -4.37 1.20
N LYS A 61 0.12 -5.20 0.46
CA LYS A 61 -0.26 -6.56 0.86
C LYS A 61 0.62 -7.59 0.18
N TYR A 62 0.90 -8.68 0.88
CA TYR A 62 1.52 -9.86 0.29
C TYR A 62 0.83 -11.10 0.86
N PHE A 63 1.05 -12.25 0.24
CA PHE A 63 0.41 -13.49 0.64
C PHE A 63 1.46 -14.55 0.97
N GLY A 64 1.64 -14.81 2.26
CA GLY A 64 2.52 -15.86 2.76
C GLY A 64 4.00 -15.62 2.54
N GLY A 65 4.81 -16.50 3.07
CA GLY A 65 6.26 -16.40 2.99
C GLY A 65 6.82 -15.33 3.89
N ALA A 66 8.07 -14.94 3.60
CA ALA A 66 8.74 -13.87 4.35
C ALA A 66 8.33 -12.50 3.81
N PRO A 67 8.28 -11.47 4.67
CA PRO A 67 8.08 -10.11 4.23
C PRO A 67 9.14 -9.70 3.21
N LEU A 68 8.76 -8.86 2.26
CA LEU A 68 9.70 -8.33 1.28
C LEU A 68 10.63 -7.32 1.94
N SER A 69 11.93 -7.52 1.76
CA SER A 69 12.92 -6.57 2.24
C SER A 69 13.07 -5.42 1.26
N GLN A 70 13.68 -4.32 1.72
CA GLN A 70 14.00 -3.20 0.83
C GLN A 70 14.95 -3.65 -0.29
N VAL A 71 15.89 -4.54 0.00
CA VAL A 71 16.79 -5.08 -1.02
C VAL A 71 16.02 -5.82 -2.11
N GLN A 72 15.06 -6.65 -1.72
CA GLN A 72 14.22 -7.39 -2.68
C GLN A 72 13.38 -6.44 -3.54
N LEU A 73 12.82 -5.41 -2.96
CA LEU A 73 12.04 -4.41 -3.71
C LEU A 73 12.92 -3.69 -4.74
N LEU A 74 14.16 -3.32 -4.36
CA LEU A 74 15.09 -2.69 -5.29
C LEU A 74 15.55 -3.62 -6.39
N GLN A 75 15.63 -4.94 -6.12
CA GLN A 75 15.94 -5.92 -7.15
C GLN A 75 14.83 -6.02 -8.20
N GLU A 76 13.60 -5.80 -7.80
CA GLU A 76 12.47 -5.82 -8.72
C GLU A 76 12.41 -4.52 -9.54
N TYR A 77 12.65 -3.39 -8.90
CA TYR A 77 12.66 -2.10 -9.57
C TYR A 77 13.52 -1.12 -8.76
N ASP A 78 14.67 -0.77 -9.29
CA ASP A 78 15.62 0.11 -8.62
C ASP A 78 15.06 1.53 -8.42
N GLY A 79 14.12 1.94 -9.25
CA GLY A 79 13.49 3.26 -9.15
C GLY A 79 12.76 3.53 -7.85
N TYR A 80 12.41 2.49 -7.10
CA TYR A 80 11.74 2.67 -5.79
C TYR A 80 12.56 3.52 -4.81
N LYS A 81 13.87 3.53 -4.95
CA LYS A 81 14.73 4.36 -4.07
C LYS A 81 14.42 5.86 -4.19
N ALA A 82 13.76 6.27 -5.27
CA ALA A 82 13.36 7.66 -5.45
C ALA A 82 12.04 8.02 -4.74
N LEU A 83 11.33 7.02 -4.21
CA LEU A 83 10.13 7.28 -3.41
C LEU A 83 10.54 7.83 -2.03
N ALA A 84 9.89 8.91 -1.60
CA ALA A 84 10.15 9.47 -0.27
C ALA A 84 9.86 8.45 0.83
N ALA A 85 8.79 7.66 0.69
CA ALA A 85 8.46 6.60 1.63
C ALA A 85 9.60 5.60 1.77
N PHE A 86 10.26 5.25 0.67
CA PHE A 86 11.37 4.31 0.68
C PHE A 86 12.59 4.90 1.39
N SER A 87 12.98 6.12 1.05
CA SER A 87 14.15 6.78 1.66
C SER A 87 13.96 7.04 3.15
N ARG A 88 12.71 7.22 3.60
CA ARG A 88 12.39 7.43 5.01
C ARG A 88 12.15 6.14 5.78
N GLY A 89 12.18 5.00 5.11
CA GLY A 89 11.92 3.71 5.73
C GLY A 89 10.46 3.51 6.15
N ASN A 90 9.53 4.24 5.56
CA ASN A 90 8.11 4.17 5.88
C ASN A 90 7.39 3.20 4.94
N ILE A 91 7.85 1.96 4.92
CA ILE A 91 7.27 0.88 4.13
C ILE A 91 6.63 -0.12 5.08
N TYR A 92 5.35 -0.36 4.88
CA TYR A 92 4.55 -1.24 5.73
C TYR A 92 3.95 -2.35 4.90
N GLN A 93 3.84 -3.52 5.50
CA GLN A 93 3.33 -4.71 4.81
C GLN A 93 2.30 -5.42 5.68
N VAL A 94 1.35 -6.08 5.04
CA VAL A 94 0.41 -6.96 5.72
C VAL A 94 0.37 -8.29 5.00
N ASP A 95 0.44 -9.38 5.77
CA ASP A 95 0.37 -10.74 5.25
C ASP A 95 -1.09 -11.18 5.25
N THR A 96 -1.67 -11.29 4.07
CA THR A 96 -3.08 -11.67 3.92
C THR A 96 -3.31 -13.17 4.09
N SER A 97 -2.25 -13.97 4.26
CA SER A 97 -2.40 -15.37 4.64
C SER A 97 -2.68 -15.54 6.12
N THR A 98 -2.30 -14.58 6.96
CA THR A 98 -2.51 -14.61 8.42
C THR A 98 -3.52 -13.57 8.88
N VAL A 99 -3.64 -12.46 8.17
CA VAL A 99 -4.62 -11.42 8.44
C VAL A 99 -5.82 -11.60 7.50
N PRO A 100 -7.02 -11.83 8.03
CA PRO A 100 -8.21 -12.07 7.19
C PRO A 100 -8.71 -10.76 6.57
N TYR A 101 -7.96 -10.23 5.62
CA TYR A 101 -8.17 -8.90 5.06
C TYR A 101 -9.54 -8.74 4.40
N PHE A 102 -10.01 -9.80 3.73
CA PHE A 102 -11.33 -9.79 3.09
C PHE A 102 -12.45 -9.65 4.10
N GLU A 103 -12.39 -10.44 5.18
CA GLU A 103 -13.39 -10.39 6.24
C GLU A 103 -13.33 -9.04 6.96
N LEU A 104 -12.14 -8.50 7.17
CA LEU A 104 -12.00 -7.18 7.78
C LEU A 104 -12.64 -6.10 6.90
N THR A 105 -12.40 -6.14 5.60
CA THR A 105 -12.97 -5.17 4.67
C THR A 105 -14.51 -5.23 4.67
N SER A 106 -15.06 -6.45 4.71
CA SER A 106 -16.51 -6.67 4.59
C SER A 106 -17.25 -6.51 5.90
N PHE A 107 -16.69 -6.99 7.01
CA PHE A 107 -17.42 -7.09 8.28
C PHE A 107 -16.87 -6.20 9.39
N HIS A 108 -15.60 -5.80 9.30
CA HIS A 108 -14.95 -4.98 10.32
C HIS A 108 -14.10 -3.88 9.68
N PRO A 109 -14.68 -3.07 8.79
CA PRO A 109 -13.91 -2.00 8.14
C PRO A 109 -13.36 -0.97 9.12
N GLU A 110 -13.96 -0.84 10.31
CA GLU A 110 -13.48 0.07 11.35
C GLU A 110 -12.07 -0.30 11.83
N LEU A 111 -11.70 -1.58 11.78
CA LEU A 111 -10.35 -2.01 12.16
C LEU A 111 -9.32 -1.59 11.10
N LEU A 112 -9.68 -1.65 9.83
CA LEU A 112 -8.83 -1.15 8.75
C LEU A 112 -8.76 0.37 8.74
N LEU A 113 -9.87 1.04 9.00
CA LEU A 113 -9.91 2.49 9.13
C LEU A 113 -8.92 2.95 10.21
N ARG A 114 -8.91 2.26 11.34
CA ARG A 114 -7.97 2.53 12.43
C ARG A 114 -6.52 2.41 11.96
N GLU A 115 -6.20 1.33 11.21
CA GLU A 115 -4.86 1.14 10.66
C GLU A 115 -4.47 2.28 9.73
N PHE A 116 -5.38 2.71 8.86
CA PHE A 116 -5.12 3.77 7.90
C PHE A 116 -4.93 5.13 8.57
N ILE A 117 -5.65 5.39 9.65
CA ILE A 117 -5.44 6.60 10.46
C ILE A 117 -4.02 6.60 11.03
N ILE A 118 -3.58 5.48 11.57
CA ILE A 118 -2.23 5.36 12.14
C ILE A 118 -1.16 5.48 11.06
N LEU A 119 -1.35 4.80 9.93
CA LEU A 119 -0.41 4.90 8.80
C LEU A 119 -0.27 6.33 8.28
N ALA A 120 -1.39 7.05 8.19
CA ALA A 120 -1.40 8.41 7.65
C ALA A 120 -0.94 9.46 8.65
N HIS A 121 -1.27 9.28 9.93
CA HIS A 121 -1.14 10.35 10.93
C HIS A 121 -0.21 10.02 12.09
N GLY A 122 0.24 8.78 12.22
CA GLY A 122 1.25 8.38 13.18
C GLY A 122 0.74 7.60 14.38
N GLU A 123 1.68 7.03 15.13
CA GLU A 123 1.40 6.13 16.25
C GLU A 123 0.80 6.83 17.46
N ARG A 124 0.73 8.15 17.49
CA ARG A 124 0.00 8.86 18.54
C ARG A 124 -1.49 8.50 18.58
N PHE A 125 -2.00 7.96 17.47
CA PHE A 125 -3.40 7.50 17.36
C PHE A 125 -3.59 6.03 17.68
N GLY A 126 -2.53 5.31 18.05
CA GLY A 126 -2.57 3.91 18.39
C GLY A 126 -1.43 3.13 17.77
N LYS A 127 -1.40 1.83 18.03
CA LYS A 127 -0.41 0.92 17.45
C LYS A 127 -1.02 0.09 16.36
N LEU A 128 -0.25 -0.13 15.28
CA LEU A 128 -0.67 -1.00 14.19
C LEU A 128 -0.82 -2.44 14.67
N ARG A 129 -1.89 -3.09 14.25
CA ARG A 129 -2.17 -4.49 14.55
C ARG A 129 -1.87 -5.41 13.39
N PHE A 130 -2.09 -4.95 12.16
CA PHE A 130 -2.04 -5.78 10.96
C PHE A 130 -0.86 -5.41 10.06
N TYR A 131 -0.69 -4.13 9.77
CA TYR A 131 0.45 -3.66 9.00
C TYR A 131 1.70 -3.62 9.85
N LYS A 132 2.83 -4.03 9.27
CA LYS A 132 4.13 -4.04 9.94
C LYS A 132 5.19 -3.42 9.03
N LYS A 133 6.10 -2.74 9.65
CA LYS A 133 7.26 -2.17 8.96
C LYS A 133 8.22 -3.20 8.41
#